data_b2d5a9e11cba7323cee51d72b188515b
#
_entry.id   b2d5a9e11cba7323cee51d72b188515b
#
_cell.length_a   1.000
_cell.length_b   1.000
_cell.length_c   1.000
_cell.angle_alpha   90.00
_cell.angle_beta   90.00
_cell.angle_gamma   90.00
#
_symmetry.space_group_name_H-M   'P 1'
#
loop_
_entity.id
_entity.type
_entity.pdbx_description
1 polymer ?
#
loop_
_entity_poly.entity_id
_entity_poly.type
_entity_poly.pdbx_seq_one_letter_code
_entity_poly.pdbx_strand_id
1 'polypeptide(L)'
;MATTTIKPVKNAGKISGSTLKIIAMVCMLIDHTAAVLFDRILISRGLLNAVNASDGGASFLSTGNTAVIYYADMIMRAIGRISFPIFCFLLIEGFMHTHDVKKYALNLGIFALVSEIPFDLAFAGKPFYLDYQNVFFTLFILSLIHISE
;
A
#
# COMPACT_ATOMS: atom_id res chain seq x y z
N MET A 1 -17.11 1.10 48.30
CA MET A 1 -16.94 0.96 46.84
C MET A 1 -16.30 2.25 46.33
N ALA A 2 -15.02 2.19 45.97
CA ALA A 2 -14.29 3.38 45.48
C ALA A 2 -14.54 3.51 43.97
N THR A 3 -15.25 4.56 43.59
CA THR A 3 -15.48 4.90 42.19
C THR A 3 -14.20 5.50 41.62
N THR A 4 -13.45 4.71 40.88
CA THR A 4 -12.25 5.19 40.16
C THR A 4 -12.69 6.07 39.01
N THR A 5 -12.62 7.39 39.20
CA THR A 5 -12.86 8.37 38.14
C THR A 5 -11.67 8.35 37.20
N ILE A 6 -11.83 7.69 36.05
CA ILE A 6 -10.83 7.71 34.97
C ILE A 6 -10.82 9.14 34.41
N LYS A 7 -9.74 9.89 34.70
CA LYS A 7 -9.51 11.20 34.07
C LYS A 7 -9.34 11.02 32.56
N PRO A 8 -10.05 11.81 31.73
CA PRO A 8 -9.84 11.75 30.28
C PRO A 8 -8.39 12.14 29.98
N VAL A 9 -7.72 11.31 29.18
CA VAL A 9 -6.35 11.57 28.69
C VAL A 9 -6.36 12.87 27.91
N LYS A 10 -5.73 13.89 28.45
CA LYS A 10 -5.56 15.21 27.83
C LYS A 10 -4.69 15.04 26.57
N ASN A 11 -5.28 15.30 25.40
CA ASN A 11 -4.61 15.68 24.15
C ASN A 11 -3.35 14.85 23.78
N ALA A 12 -3.51 13.57 23.46
CA ALA A 12 -2.70 12.96 22.43
C ALA A 12 -3.03 13.73 21.13
N GLY A 13 -2.03 14.35 20.49
CA GLY A 13 -2.22 15.20 19.32
C GLY A 13 -3.10 14.48 18.29
N LYS A 14 -4.30 15.00 18.06
CA LYS A 14 -5.24 14.38 17.11
C LYS A 14 -4.66 14.53 15.71
N ILE A 15 -4.07 13.47 15.21
CA ILE A 15 -3.71 13.41 13.79
C ILE A 15 -5.02 13.48 13.02
N SER A 16 -5.16 14.50 12.17
CA SER A 16 -6.37 14.69 11.38
C SER A 16 -6.47 13.57 10.33
N GLY A 17 -7.69 13.16 9.98
CA GLY A 17 -7.91 12.17 8.91
C GLY A 17 -7.27 12.59 7.58
N SER A 18 -7.20 13.90 7.31
CA SER A 18 -6.49 14.44 6.14
C SER A 18 -4.98 14.20 6.21
N THR A 19 -4.37 14.37 7.38
CA THR A 19 -2.95 14.09 7.60
C THR A 19 -2.65 12.60 7.39
N LEU A 20 -3.51 11.71 7.91
CA LEU A 20 -3.38 10.27 7.71
C LEU A 20 -3.45 9.88 6.23
N LYS A 21 -4.35 10.51 5.46
CA LYS A 21 -4.44 10.29 3.99
C LYS A 21 -3.15 10.68 3.29
N ILE A 22 -2.57 11.83 3.64
CA ILE A 22 -1.30 12.27 3.04
C ILE A 22 -0.17 11.29 3.38
N ILE A 23 -0.06 10.85 4.63
CA ILE A 23 0.94 9.87 5.07
C ILE A 23 0.78 8.57 4.28
N ALA A 24 -0.43 8.03 4.18
CA ALA A 24 -0.70 6.81 3.43
C ALA A 24 -0.35 6.94 1.94
N MET A 25 -0.69 8.08 1.32
CA MET A 25 -0.34 8.34 -0.09
C MET A 25 1.17 8.43 -0.30
N VAL A 26 1.91 9.09 0.61
CA VAL A 26 3.37 9.18 0.52
C VAL A 26 4.02 7.80 0.69
N CYS A 27 3.58 7.01 1.68
CA CYS A 27 4.07 5.64 1.86
C CYS A 27 3.80 4.77 0.62
N MET A 28 2.61 4.88 0.03
CA MET A 28 2.26 4.14 -1.18
C MET A 28 3.10 4.59 -2.39
N LEU A 29 3.37 5.90 -2.52
CA LEU A 29 4.24 6.41 -3.58
C LEU A 29 5.68 5.87 -3.45
N ILE A 30 6.20 5.78 -2.22
CA ILE A 30 7.51 5.20 -1.93
C ILE A 30 7.55 3.72 -2.37
N ASP A 31 6.51 2.93 -2.02
CA ASP A 31 6.40 1.53 -2.40
C ASP A 31 6.36 1.34 -3.93
N HIS A 32 5.53 2.10 -4.61
CA HIS A 32 5.40 2.00 -6.07
C HIS A 32 6.69 2.45 -6.79
N THR A 33 7.37 3.45 -6.26
CA THR A 33 8.68 3.87 -6.79
C THR A 33 9.71 2.74 -6.64
N ALA A 34 9.75 2.08 -5.48
CA ALA A 34 10.59 0.91 -5.27
C ALA A 34 10.25 -0.21 -6.26
N ALA A 35 8.97 -0.60 -6.33
CA ALA A 35 8.52 -1.68 -7.19
C ALA A 35 8.78 -1.43 -8.69
N VAL A 36 8.64 -0.19 -9.17
CA VAL A 36 8.81 0.10 -10.60
C VAL A 36 10.29 0.33 -10.96
N LEU A 37 11.03 1.06 -10.13
CA LEU A 37 12.42 1.44 -10.45
C LEU A 37 13.42 0.38 -9.96
N PHE A 38 13.40 0.04 -8.67
CA PHE A 38 14.42 -0.83 -8.10
C PHE A 38 14.24 -2.28 -8.54
N ASP A 39 13.02 -2.81 -8.59
CA ASP A 39 12.78 -4.16 -9.10
C ASP A 39 13.27 -4.30 -10.55
N ARG A 40 13.01 -3.30 -11.39
CA ARG A 40 13.50 -3.33 -12.78
C ARG A 40 15.02 -3.29 -12.88
N ILE A 41 15.68 -2.48 -12.04
CA ILE A 41 17.15 -2.43 -11.99
C ILE A 41 17.70 -3.77 -11.49
N LEU A 42 17.13 -4.36 -10.45
CA LEU A 42 17.57 -5.63 -9.90
C LEU A 42 17.38 -6.78 -10.91
N ILE A 43 16.24 -6.83 -11.60
CA ILE A 43 15.97 -7.81 -12.65
C ILE A 43 16.98 -7.66 -13.79
N SER A 44 17.25 -6.44 -14.24
CA SER A 44 18.25 -6.18 -15.32
C SER A 44 19.67 -6.56 -14.92
N ARG A 45 20.00 -6.55 -13.63
CA ARG A 45 21.27 -6.99 -13.08
C ARG A 45 21.38 -8.50 -12.86
N GLY A 46 20.30 -9.27 -13.11
CA GLY A 46 20.30 -10.73 -13.04
C GLY A 46 19.77 -11.30 -11.72
N LEU A 47 18.89 -10.58 -11.02
CA LEU A 47 18.24 -11.07 -9.78
C LEU A 47 17.59 -12.44 -9.97
N LEU A 48 16.92 -12.67 -11.11
CA LEU A 48 16.25 -13.95 -11.42
C LEU A 48 17.25 -15.12 -11.49
N ASN A 49 18.45 -14.87 -12.03
CA ASN A 49 19.51 -15.88 -12.08
C ASN A 49 20.12 -16.12 -10.69
N ALA A 50 20.23 -15.06 -9.89
CA ALA A 50 20.77 -15.12 -8.54
C ALA A 50 19.86 -15.92 -7.58
N VAL A 51 18.54 -15.75 -7.69
CA VAL A 51 17.56 -16.51 -6.87
C VAL A 51 17.67 -18.01 -7.12
N ASN A 52 18.03 -18.42 -8.35
CA ASN A 52 18.20 -19.82 -8.73
C ASN A 52 19.65 -20.34 -8.55
N ALA A 53 20.56 -19.49 -8.10
CA ALA A 53 21.96 -19.87 -7.89
C ALA A 53 22.11 -20.72 -6.61
N SER A 54 23.06 -21.66 -6.64
CA SER A 54 23.35 -22.55 -5.51
C SER A 54 23.89 -21.85 -4.26
N ASP A 55 24.38 -20.61 -4.42
CA ASP A 55 24.92 -19.77 -3.34
C ASP A 55 23.86 -18.86 -2.66
N GLY A 56 22.58 -19.05 -3.01
CA GLY A 56 21.50 -18.23 -2.48
C GLY A 56 21.57 -16.73 -2.84
N GLY A 57 22.28 -16.40 -3.91
CA GLY A 57 22.42 -15.02 -4.40
C GLY A 57 23.53 -14.21 -3.71
N ALA A 58 24.41 -14.83 -2.93
CA ALA A 58 25.49 -14.12 -2.26
C ALA A 58 26.46 -13.43 -3.25
N SER A 59 26.76 -14.09 -4.36
CA SER A 59 27.57 -13.51 -5.44
C SER A 59 26.91 -12.30 -6.09
N PHE A 60 25.58 -12.32 -6.23
CA PHE A 60 24.78 -11.21 -6.76
C PHE A 60 24.90 -9.97 -5.87
N LEU A 61 24.75 -10.15 -4.56
CA LEU A 61 24.84 -9.06 -3.59
C LEU A 61 26.25 -8.50 -3.47
N SER A 62 27.29 -9.30 -3.75
CA SER A 62 28.70 -8.83 -3.72
C SER A 62 29.09 -8.00 -4.94
N THR A 63 28.26 -7.94 -5.98
CA THR A 63 28.56 -7.24 -7.24
C THR A 63 28.27 -5.74 -7.14
N GLY A 64 29.28 -4.92 -6.90
CA GLY A 64 29.19 -3.46 -6.90
C GLY A 64 28.13 -2.92 -5.92
N ASN A 65 27.28 -1.99 -6.39
CA ASN A 65 26.24 -1.35 -5.57
C ASN A 65 24.93 -2.15 -5.50
N THR A 66 24.91 -3.41 -5.92
CA THR A 66 23.68 -4.22 -6.00
C THR A 66 23.06 -4.46 -4.62
N ALA A 67 23.91 -4.71 -3.60
CA ALA A 67 23.45 -4.86 -2.22
C ALA A 67 22.73 -3.60 -1.71
N VAL A 68 23.30 -2.42 -1.99
CA VAL A 68 22.71 -1.15 -1.57
C VAL A 68 21.32 -0.95 -2.19
N ILE A 69 21.19 -1.25 -3.48
CA ILE A 69 19.92 -1.15 -4.22
C ILE A 69 18.91 -2.15 -3.67
N TYR A 70 19.32 -3.38 -3.41
CA TYR A 70 18.48 -4.43 -2.84
C TYR A 70 17.94 -4.05 -1.45
N TYR A 71 18.81 -3.59 -0.55
CA TYR A 71 18.38 -3.17 0.78
C TYR A 71 17.55 -1.88 0.75
N ALA A 72 17.83 -0.95 -0.15
CA ALA A 72 17.02 0.25 -0.35
C ALA A 72 15.60 -0.13 -0.81
N ASP A 73 15.48 -1.03 -1.78
CA ASP A 73 14.20 -1.57 -2.22
C ASP A 73 13.43 -2.20 -1.06
N MET A 74 14.06 -3.09 -0.31
CA MET A 74 13.46 -3.79 0.82
C MET A 74 12.92 -2.81 1.89
N ILE A 75 13.67 -1.76 2.22
CA ILE A 75 13.26 -0.74 3.19
C ILE A 75 12.08 0.07 2.65
N MET A 76 12.15 0.53 1.40
CA MET A 76 11.09 1.32 0.79
C MET A 76 9.78 0.54 0.70
N ARG A 77 9.83 -0.75 0.35
CA ARG A 77 8.66 -1.63 0.33
C ARG A 77 8.13 -1.93 1.74
N ALA A 78 8.99 -2.04 2.74
CA ALA A 78 8.56 -2.17 4.13
C ALA A 78 7.80 -0.93 4.63
N ILE A 79 8.27 0.27 4.28
CA ILE A 79 7.58 1.54 4.56
C ILE A 79 6.23 1.57 3.82
N GLY A 80 6.21 1.16 2.56
CA GLY A 80 5.01 1.13 1.73
C GLY A 80 3.89 0.27 2.30
N ARG A 81 4.23 -0.87 2.91
CA ARG A 81 3.25 -1.77 3.54
C ARG A 81 2.43 -1.13 4.66
N ILE A 82 2.92 -0.05 5.27
CA ILE A 82 2.19 0.71 6.29
C ILE A 82 0.98 1.44 5.70
N SER A 83 1.01 1.77 4.41
CA SER A 83 -0.08 2.49 3.74
C SER A 83 -1.39 1.71 3.76
N PHE A 84 -1.35 0.38 3.57
CA PHE A 84 -2.55 -0.45 3.49
C PHE A 84 -3.39 -0.43 4.78
N PRO A 85 -2.86 -0.71 5.98
CA PRO A 85 -3.65 -0.63 7.20
C PRO A 85 -4.18 0.79 7.48
N ILE A 86 -3.45 1.84 7.09
CA ILE A 86 -3.94 3.21 7.21
C ILE A 86 -5.14 3.43 6.29
N PHE A 87 -5.09 2.96 5.04
CA PHE A 87 -6.23 3.07 4.13
C PHE A 87 -7.44 2.26 4.61
N CYS A 88 -7.25 1.07 5.16
CA CYS A 88 -8.33 0.29 5.77
C CYS A 88 -8.99 1.05 6.93
N PHE A 89 -8.19 1.66 7.81
CA PHE A 89 -8.70 2.48 8.90
C PHE A 89 -9.49 3.69 8.39
N LEU A 90 -8.95 4.41 7.41
CA LEU A 90 -9.60 5.58 6.81
C LEU A 90 -10.90 5.20 6.08
N LEU A 91 -10.96 4.00 5.50
CA LEU A 91 -12.16 3.48 4.87
C LEU A 91 -13.27 3.26 5.90
N ILE A 92 -12.95 2.61 7.02
CA ILE A 92 -13.91 2.37 8.11
C ILE A 92 -14.36 3.71 8.69
N GLU A 93 -13.45 4.63 8.97
CA GLU A 93 -13.78 5.96 9.48
C GLU A 93 -14.67 6.74 8.50
N GLY A 94 -14.34 6.71 7.21
CA GLY A 94 -15.15 7.33 6.16
C GLY A 94 -16.53 6.73 6.04
N PHE A 95 -16.63 5.41 6.17
CA PHE A 95 -17.89 4.68 6.16
C PHE A 95 -18.79 5.06 7.33
N MET A 96 -18.24 5.12 8.54
CA MET A 96 -18.99 5.47 9.76
C MET A 96 -19.49 6.94 9.77
N HIS A 97 -18.82 7.83 9.03
CA HIS A 97 -19.18 9.24 8.97
C HIS A 97 -19.97 9.62 7.71
N THR A 98 -20.20 8.68 6.79
CA THR A 98 -20.94 8.96 5.56
C THR A 98 -22.44 8.79 5.75
N HIS A 99 -23.20 9.73 5.23
CA HIS A 99 -24.66 9.68 5.29
C HIS A 99 -25.24 8.73 4.21
N ASP A 100 -24.52 8.58 3.09
CA ASP A 100 -24.94 7.73 1.95
C ASP A 100 -23.83 6.73 1.61
N VAL A 101 -23.93 5.57 2.22
CA VAL A 101 -22.99 4.47 2.10
C VAL A 101 -22.87 3.95 0.68
N LYS A 102 -24.00 3.89 -0.06
CA LYS A 102 -24.01 3.41 -1.45
C LYS A 102 -23.24 4.34 -2.37
N LYS A 103 -23.41 5.64 -2.17
CA LYS A 103 -22.66 6.66 -2.94
C LYS A 103 -21.18 6.64 -2.59
N TYR A 104 -20.83 6.40 -1.33
CA TYR A 104 -19.44 6.23 -0.92
C TYR A 104 -18.78 5.02 -1.59
N ALA A 105 -19.43 3.86 -1.56
CA ALA A 105 -18.94 2.64 -2.20
C ALA A 105 -18.84 2.81 -3.74
N LEU A 106 -19.82 3.46 -4.37
CA LEU A 106 -19.78 3.74 -5.81
C LEU A 106 -18.57 4.61 -6.18
N ASN A 107 -18.32 5.68 -5.44
CA ASN A 107 -17.17 6.54 -5.65
C ASN A 107 -15.84 5.79 -5.48
N LEU A 108 -15.75 4.91 -4.48
CA LEU A 108 -14.58 4.07 -4.26
C LEU A 108 -14.38 3.08 -5.42
N GLY A 109 -15.45 2.48 -5.95
CA GLY A 109 -15.43 1.61 -7.11
C GLY A 109 -14.98 2.32 -8.38
N ILE A 110 -15.48 3.53 -8.63
CA ILE A 110 -15.04 4.37 -9.76
C ILE A 110 -13.54 4.69 -9.62
N PHE A 111 -13.10 5.04 -8.40
CA PHE A 111 -11.69 5.32 -8.15
C PHE A 111 -10.81 4.09 -8.36
N ALA A 112 -11.29 2.89 -7.97
CA ALA A 112 -10.61 1.63 -8.23
C ALA A 112 -10.40 1.40 -9.72
N LEU A 113 -11.44 1.58 -10.54
CA LEU A 113 -11.36 1.43 -11.99
C LEU A 113 -10.43 2.45 -12.65
N VAL A 114 -10.49 3.71 -12.24
CA VAL A 114 -9.62 4.77 -12.78
C VAL A 114 -8.16 4.54 -12.41
N SER A 115 -7.88 4.04 -11.20
CA SER A 115 -6.53 3.78 -10.73
C SER A 115 -5.93 2.48 -11.27
N GLU A 116 -6.73 1.57 -11.82
CA GLU A 116 -6.27 0.32 -12.43
C GLU A 116 -5.41 0.59 -13.66
N ILE A 117 -5.82 1.50 -14.51
CA ILE A 117 -5.11 1.80 -15.76
C ILE A 117 -3.65 2.21 -15.52
N PRO A 118 -3.34 3.23 -14.68
CA PRO A 118 -1.94 3.58 -14.40
C PRO A 118 -1.21 2.49 -13.61
N PHE A 119 -1.91 1.72 -12.77
CA PHE A 119 -1.31 0.62 -12.03
C PHE A 119 -0.84 -0.50 -12.97
N ASP A 120 -1.71 -0.98 -13.85
CA ASP A 120 -1.39 -2.02 -14.83
C ASP A 120 -0.29 -1.58 -15.80
N LEU A 121 -0.34 -0.32 -16.23
CA LEU A 121 0.68 0.22 -17.11
C LEU A 121 2.06 0.25 -16.45
N ALA A 122 2.12 0.56 -15.16
CA ALA A 122 3.37 0.62 -14.41
C ALA A 122 3.96 -0.78 -14.13
N PHE A 123 3.11 -1.76 -13.79
CA PHE A 123 3.57 -3.09 -13.36
C PHE A 123 3.58 -4.13 -14.49
N ALA A 124 2.55 -4.18 -15.32
CA ALA A 124 2.41 -5.19 -16.36
C ALA A 124 2.80 -4.66 -17.77
N GLY A 125 2.89 -3.35 -17.96
CA GLY A 125 3.11 -2.73 -19.26
C GLY A 125 1.96 -2.94 -20.25
N LYS A 126 0.80 -3.40 -19.77
CA LYS A 126 -0.41 -3.64 -20.55
C LYS A 126 -1.61 -3.08 -19.78
N PRO A 127 -2.54 -2.38 -20.43
CA PRO A 127 -3.79 -1.98 -19.80
C PRO A 127 -4.64 -3.24 -19.53
N PHE A 128 -5.25 -3.33 -18.35
CA PHE A 128 -6.13 -4.40 -17.90
C PHE A 128 -5.42 -5.76 -17.71
N TYR A 129 -4.58 -5.85 -16.67
CA TYR A 129 -3.94 -7.08 -16.24
C TYR A 129 -4.61 -7.61 -14.97
N LEU A 130 -5.44 -8.66 -15.10
CA LEU A 130 -6.33 -9.14 -14.03
C LEU A 130 -5.65 -9.97 -12.93
N ASP A 131 -4.39 -10.35 -13.10
CA ASP A 131 -3.69 -11.21 -12.13
C ASP A 131 -3.25 -10.44 -10.87
N TYR A 132 -3.05 -9.13 -10.99
CA TYR A 132 -2.70 -8.25 -9.88
C TYR A 132 -3.58 -7.02 -9.92
N GLN A 133 -4.42 -6.84 -8.91
CA GLN A 133 -5.32 -5.70 -8.81
C GLN A 133 -4.80 -4.68 -7.79
N ASN A 134 -5.11 -3.41 -8.03
CA ASN A 134 -4.71 -2.35 -7.12
C ASN A 134 -5.48 -2.43 -5.78
N VAL A 135 -4.92 -1.78 -4.76
CA VAL A 135 -5.46 -1.79 -3.39
C VAL A 135 -6.90 -1.25 -3.29
N PHE A 136 -7.31 -0.38 -4.20
CA PHE A 136 -8.66 0.19 -4.19
C PHE A 136 -9.74 -0.82 -4.51
N PHE A 137 -9.45 -1.86 -5.31
CA PHE A 137 -10.38 -2.98 -5.50
C PHE A 137 -10.60 -3.77 -4.21
N THR A 138 -9.53 -4.04 -3.47
CA THR A 138 -9.63 -4.69 -2.15
C THR A 138 -10.47 -3.87 -1.19
N LEU A 139 -10.23 -2.56 -1.13
CA LEU A 139 -10.99 -1.64 -0.28
C LEU A 139 -12.47 -1.53 -0.72
N PHE A 140 -12.73 -1.56 -2.03
CA PHE A 140 -14.08 -1.56 -2.58
C PHE A 140 -14.85 -2.82 -2.20
N ILE A 141 -14.23 -4.00 -2.34
CA ILE A 141 -14.84 -5.28 -1.95
C ILE A 141 -15.12 -5.30 -0.44
N LEU A 142 -14.17 -4.85 0.39
CA LEU A 142 -14.36 -4.71 1.83
C LEU A 142 -15.55 -3.79 2.16
N SER A 143 -15.70 -2.69 1.44
CA SER A 143 -16.84 -1.77 1.64
C SER A 143 -18.18 -2.42 1.29
N LEU A 144 -18.22 -3.25 0.24
CA LEU A 144 -19.45 -3.99 -0.16
C LEU A 144 -19.84 -5.05 0.88
N ILE A 145 -18.86 -5.79 1.41
CA ILE A 145 -19.11 -6.78 2.46
C ILE A 145 -19.73 -6.09 3.69
N HIS A 146 -19.18 -4.97 4.09
CA HIS A 146 -19.66 -4.22 5.27
C HIS A 146 -21.06 -3.59 5.07
N ILE A 147 -21.47 -3.33 3.82
CA ILE A 147 -22.83 -2.86 3.49
C ILE A 147 -23.85 -4.00 3.55
N SER A 148 -23.40 -5.24 3.32
CA SER A 148 -24.29 -6.40 3.27
C SER A 148 -24.62 -7.01 4.64
N GLU A 149 -23.89 -6.61 5.68
CA GLU A 149 -24.15 -6.99 7.09
C GLU A 149 -25.08 -5.99 7.79
#